data_b2bc43ef36bf984730662d1196759fac
#
_entry.id   b2bc43ef36bf984730662d1196759fac
#
_cell.length_a   1.000
_cell.length_b   1.000
_cell.length_c   1.000
_cell.angle_alpha   90.00
_cell.angle_beta   90.00
_cell.angle_gamma   90.00
#
_symmetry.space_group_name_H-M   'P 1'
#
loop_
_entity.id
_entity.type
_entity.pdbx_description
1 polymer ?
#
loop_
_entity_poly.entity_id
_entity_poly.type
_entity_poly.pdbx_seq_one_letter_code
_entity_poly.pdbx_strand_id
1 'polypeptide(L)'
;AHLSRDLYLTLQLLELGVPVIVVLNCLDLAESAGIKIDALALAKRLSCPVVPIVAKTGVGIKQLEQTLRGFAVSESLQFNYPTPIQAIISTWQPYVTAGQAVHILEGDQLLVNKLLALQIDSSIVIKQLQQTLAVELDLYIAQFRRAILQEILQQITVQTAPAKVQVSEII
;
A
#
# COMPACT_ATOMS: atom_id res chain seq x y z
N ALA A 1 9.38 14.61 1.77
CA ALA A 1 9.04 13.19 1.67
C ALA A 1 7.57 13.06 1.29
N HIS A 2 7.27 12.21 0.32
CA HIS A 2 5.90 12.02 -0.18
C HIS A 2 5.33 10.70 0.36
N LEU A 3 5.41 10.49 1.69
CA LEU A 3 5.04 9.23 2.35
C LEU A 3 3.67 8.70 1.90
N SER A 4 2.66 9.57 1.80
CA SER A 4 1.32 9.15 1.39
C SER A 4 1.29 8.60 -0.04
N ARG A 5 2.02 9.23 -0.98
CA ARG A 5 2.08 8.76 -2.36
C ARG A 5 2.83 7.42 -2.47
N ASP A 6 3.93 7.30 -1.76
CA ASP A 6 4.78 6.11 -1.81
C ASP A 6 4.10 4.92 -1.12
N LEU A 7 3.37 5.15 -0.02
CA LEU A 7 2.55 4.13 0.62
C LEU A 7 1.32 3.73 -0.22
N TYR A 8 0.77 4.64 -1.03
CA TYR A 8 -0.31 4.28 -1.95
C TYR A 8 0.14 3.22 -2.96
N LEU A 9 1.33 3.39 -3.56
CA LEU A 9 1.93 2.38 -4.43
C LEU A 9 2.21 1.08 -3.66
N THR A 10 2.68 1.18 -2.43
CA THR A 10 2.90 0.01 -1.56
C THR A 10 1.61 -0.79 -1.36
N LEU A 11 0.48 -0.12 -1.11
CA LEU A 11 -0.82 -0.79 -0.98
C LEU A 11 -1.21 -1.53 -2.26
N GLN A 12 -1.00 -0.94 -3.44
CA GLN A 12 -1.27 -1.60 -4.73
C GLN A 12 -0.41 -2.86 -4.93
N LEU A 13 0.87 -2.81 -4.56
CA LEU A 13 1.75 -3.98 -4.63
C LEU A 13 1.32 -5.09 -3.66
N LEU A 14 0.98 -4.73 -2.42
CA LEU A 14 0.48 -5.68 -1.42
C LEU A 14 -0.85 -6.31 -1.85
N GLU A 15 -1.73 -5.53 -2.47
CA GLU A 15 -3.00 -5.97 -3.03
C GLU A 15 -2.81 -7.04 -4.12
N LEU A 16 -1.80 -6.91 -4.97
CA LEU A 16 -1.42 -7.92 -5.96
C LEU A 16 -0.83 -9.19 -5.33
N GLY A 17 -0.54 -9.18 -4.03
CA GLY A 17 0.06 -10.32 -3.32
C GLY A 17 1.55 -10.50 -3.62
N VAL A 18 2.22 -9.48 -4.15
CA VAL A 18 3.68 -9.56 -4.36
C VAL A 18 4.41 -9.37 -3.03
N PRO A 19 5.53 -10.06 -2.81
CA PRO A 19 6.36 -9.89 -1.63
C PRO A 19 6.95 -8.47 -1.57
N VAL A 20 6.72 -7.75 -0.46
CA VAL A 20 7.15 -6.35 -0.29
C VAL A 20 7.99 -6.18 0.97
N ILE A 21 9.09 -5.46 0.87
CA ILE A 21 9.81 -4.86 2.00
C ILE A 21 9.73 -3.35 1.84
N VAL A 22 9.21 -2.66 2.84
CA VAL A 22 9.17 -1.20 2.85
C VAL A 22 10.43 -0.66 3.49
N VAL A 23 11.12 0.23 2.79
CA VAL A 23 12.30 0.92 3.30
C VAL A 23 11.94 2.37 3.60
N LEU A 24 11.92 2.73 4.88
CA LEU A 24 11.69 4.11 5.32
C LEU A 24 13.03 4.86 5.37
N ASN A 25 13.30 5.65 4.35
CA ASN A 25 14.49 6.49 4.29
C ASN A 25 14.21 7.92 4.78
N CYS A 26 15.25 8.64 5.17
CA CYS A 26 15.20 10.03 5.58
C CYS A 26 14.36 10.29 6.84
N LEU A 27 14.34 9.36 7.80
CA LEU A 27 13.65 9.57 9.07
C LEU A 27 14.21 10.74 9.87
N ASP A 28 15.52 11.00 9.78
CA ASP A 28 16.20 12.15 10.34
C ASP A 28 15.59 13.49 9.86
N LEU A 29 15.23 13.57 8.59
CA LEU A 29 14.56 14.76 8.04
C LEU A 29 13.11 14.88 8.53
N ALA A 30 12.39 13.78 8.67
CA ALA A 30 11.04 13.77 9.21
C ALA A 30 11.03 14.22 10.67
N GLU A 31 11.94 13.69 11.49
CA GLU A 31 12.10 14.09 12.90
C GLU A 31 12.49 15.57 13.04
N SER A 32 13.41 16.06 12.20
CA SER A 32 13.76 17.48 12.15
C SER A 32 12.57 18.38 11.81
N ALA A 33 11.64 17.89 11.02
CA ALA A 33 10.38 18.56 10.68
C ALA A 33 9.28 18.37 11.75
N GLY A 34 9.58 17.72 12.88
CA GLY A 34 8.62 17.47 13.95
C GLY A 34 7.61 16.35 13.62
N ILE A 35 7.98 15.42 12.73
CA ILE A 35 7.15 14.27 12.36
C ILE A 35 7.86 13.00 12.81
N LYS A 36 7.27 12.26 13.73
CA LYS A 36 7.73 10.93 14.12
C LYS A 36 6.89 9.87 13.43
N ILE A 37 7.54 8.90 12.80
CA ILE A 37 6.89 7.78 12.11
C ILE A 37 7.16 6.51 12.91
N ASP A 38 6.11 5.79 13.29
CA ASP A 38 6.21 4.49 13.94
C ASP A 38 6.35 3.38 12.90
N ALA A 39 7.60 2.95 12.66
CA ALA A 39 7.92 1.90 11.69
C ALA A 39 7.35 0.53 12.10
N LEU A 40 7.25 0.24 13.41
CA LEU A 40 6.68 -1.02 13.89
C LEU A 40 5.16 -1.06 13.71
N ALA A 41 4.48 0.04 14.01
CA ALA A 41 3.05 0.16 13.75
C ALA A 41 2.77 0.04 12.24
N LEU A 42 3.60 0.67 11.39
CA LEU A 42 3.47 0.56 9.93
C LEU A 42 3.67 -0.88 9.46
N ALA A 43 4.70 -1.59 9.94
CA ALA A 43 4.94 -2.99 9.59
C ALA A 43 3.73 -3.89 9.94
N LYS A 44 3.14 -3.65 11.11
CA LYS A 44 1.94 -4.36 11.58
C LYS A 44 0.72 -4.09 10.71
N ARG A 45 0.52 -2.82 10.31
CA ARG A 45 -0.62 -2.41 9.45
C ARG A 45 -0.50 -2.92 8.03
N LEU A 46 0.72 -2.98 7.48
CA LEU A 46 0.98 -3.46 6.13
C LEU A 46 1.18 -4.97 6.04
N SER A 47 1.31 -5.67 7.17
CA SER A 47 1.66 -7.10 7.23
C SER A 47 2.92 -7.44 6.43
N CYS A 48 3.89 -6.51 6.38
CA CYS A 48 5.15 -6.69 5.68
C CYS A 48 6.31 -6.04 6.46
N PRO A 49 7.56 -6.47 6.24
CA PRO A 49 8.71 -5.86 6.89
C PRO A 49 8.85 -4.39 6.52
N VAL A 50 9.10 -3.55 7.54
CA VAL A 50 9.42 -2.13 7.38
C VAL A 50 10.77 -1.87 8.02
N VAL A 51 11.74 -1.42 7.24
CA VAL A 51 13.10 -1.18 7.69
C VAL A 51 13.41 0.31 7.63
N PRO A 52 13.57 0.96 8.80
CA PRO A 52 14.02 2.35 8.85
C PRO A 52 15.50 2.45 8.51
N ILE A 53 15.86 3.40 7.64
CA ILE A 53 17.24 3.67 7.27
C ILE A 53 17.53 5.18 7.20
N VAL A 54 18.81 5.50 7.31
CA VAL A 54 19.38 6.79 6.88
C VAL A 54 20.50 6.48 5.89
N ALA A 55 20.15 6.43 4.63
CA ALA A 55 21.07 5.97 3.56
C ALA A 55 22.37 6.78 3.53
N LYS A 56 22.31 8.10 3.81
CA LYS A 56 23.48 9.00 3.85
C LYS A 56 24.54 8.57 4.89
N THR A 57 24.11 8.03 6.03
CA THR A 57 25.00 7.63 7.14
C THR A 57 25.20 6.13 7.23
N GLY A 58 24.46 5.34 6.45
CA GLY A 58 24.48 3.89 6.49
C GLY A 58 23.70 3.26 7.66
N VAL A 59 23.04 4.07 8.48
CA VAL A 59 22.18 3.57 9.57
C VAL A 59 21.08 2.70 8.99
N GLY A 60 20.85 1.50 9.59
CA GLY A 60 19.81 0.57 9.18
C GLY A 60 20.17 -0.34 7.99
N ILE A 61 21.25 -0.10 7.25
CA ILE A 61 21.63 -0.90 6.06
C ILE A 61 21.88 -2.38 6.42
N LYS A 62 22.59 -2.66 7.52
CA LYS A 62 22.79 -4.05 7.97
C LYS A 62 21.47 -4.77 8.28
N GLN A 63 20.54 -4.07 8.89
CA GLN A 63 19.20 -4.61 9.14
C GLN A 63 18.45 -4.90 7.84
N LEU A 64 18.54 -3.99 6.86
CA LEU A 64 17.96 -4.21 5.53
C LEU A 64 18.53 -5.45 4.86
N GLU A 65 19.87 -5.62 4.87
CA GLU A 65 20.53 -6.81 4.33
C GLU A 65 20.06 -8.10 5.01
N GLN A 66 19.93 -8.10 6.33
CA GLN A 66 19.44 -9.25 7.09
C GLN A 66 17.98 -9.55 6.73
N THR A 67 17.15 -8.52 6.62
CA THR A 67 15.75 -8.66 6.23
C THR A 67 15.64 -9.23 4.81
N LEU A 68 16.43 -8.75 3.86
CA LEU A 68 16.45 -9.27 2.49
C LEU A 68 16.89 -10.76 2.43
N ARG A 69 17.88 -11.16 3.22
CA ARG A 69 18.37 -12.55 3.25
C ARG A 69 17.38 -13.51 3.91
N GLY A 70 16.65 -13.04 4.91
CA GLY A 70 15.66 -13.82 5.66
C GLY A 70 14.23 -13.65 5.13
N PHE A 71 14.07 -12.95 4.00
CA PHE A 71 12.74 -12.61 3.50
C PHE A 71 12.04 -13.85 2.97
N ALA A 72 11.04 -14.30 3.73
CA ALA A 72 10.04 -15.25 3.28
C ALA A 72 8.75 -14.49 2.96
N VAL A 73 7.96 -15.00 2.02
CA VAL A 73 6.63 -14.44 1.72
C VAL A 73 5.81 -14.50 3.01
N SER A 74 5.52 -13.35 3.60
CA SER A 74 4.61 -13.23 4.73
C SER A 74 3.16 -13.32 4.25
N GLU A 75 2.24 -13.50 5.18
CA GLU A 75 0.81 -13.42 4.88
C GLU A 75 0.51 -12.08 4.20
N SER A 76 -0.22 -12.14 3.08
CA SER A 76 -0.62 -10.94 2.36
C SER A 76 -1.59 -10.10 3.18
N LEU A 77 -1.46 -8.78 3.11
CA LEU A 77 -2.43 -7.85 3.70
C LEU A 77 -3.82 -8.17 3.17
N GLN A 78 -4.75 -8.41 4.10
CA GLN A 78 -6.15 -8.64 3.74
C GLN A 78 -6.87 -7.30 3.58
N PHE A 79 -7.39 -7.06 2.38
CA PHE A 79 -8.19 -5.88 2.08
C PHE A 79 -9.68 -6.22 2.26
N ASN A 80 -10.34 -5.54 3.18
CA ASN A 80 -11.78 -5.68 3.39
C ASN A 80 -12.52 -4.72 2.46
N TYR A 81 -12.69 -5.12 1.21
CA TYR A 81 -13.40 -4.32 0.23
C TYR A 81 -14.89 -4.16 0.58
N PRO A 82 -15.54 -3.07 0.14
CA PRO A 82 -16.99 -2.94 0.23
C PRO A 82 -17.71 -4.13 -0.39
N THR A 83 -18.86 -4.49 0.19
CA THR A 83 -19.62 -5.70 -0.19
C THR A 83 -19.79 -5.93 -1.69
N PRO A 84 -20.11 -4.91 -2.51
CA PRO A 84 -20.26 -5.14 -3.96
C PRO A 84 -18.97 -5.59 -4.64
N ILE A 85 -17.82 -5.03 -4.25
CA ILE A 85 -16.49 -5.43 -4.76
C ILE A 85 -16.13 -6.81 -4.25
N GLN A 86 -16.35 -7.07 -2.94
CA GLN A 86 -16.04 -8.36 -2.33
C GLN A 86 -16.81 -9.51 -2.96
N ALA A 87 -18.06 -9.31 -3.34
CA ALA A 87 -18.88 -10.32 -4.03
C ALA A 87 -18.26 -10.71 -5.38
N ILE A 88 -17.77 -9.73 -6.15
CA ILE A 88 -17.11 -9.98 -7.43
C ILE A 88 -15.78 -10.70 -7.23
N ILE A 89 -14.97 -10.27 -6.27
CA ILE A 89 -13.71 -10.94 -5.91
C ILE A 89 -13.97 -12.41 -5.61
N SER A 90 -14.96 -12.72 -4.79
CA SER A 90 -15.32 -14.10 -4.42
C SER A 90 -15.76 -14.92 -5.63
N THR A 91 -16.47 -14.30 -6.57
CA THR A 91 -16.92 -14.98 -7.81
C THR A 91 -15.75 -15.30 -8.73
N TRP A 92 -14.74 -14.41 -8.82
CA TRP A 92 -13.61 -14.61 -9.74
C TRP A 92 -12.40 -15.30 -9.09
N GLN A 93 -12.38 -15.45 -7.77
CA GLN A 93 -11.27 -16.07 -7.02
C GLN A 93 -10.83 -17.46 -7.49
N PRO A 94 -11.69 -18.34 -8.07
CA PRO A 94 -11.22 -19.59 -8.68
C PRO A 94 -10.30 -19.40 -9.88
N TYR A 95 -10.30 -18.23 -10.53
CA TYR A 95 -9.60 -17.95 -11.78
C TYR A 95 -8.47 -16.93 -11.63
N VAL A 96 -8.62 -16.01 -10.71
CA VAL A 96 -7.68 -14.92 -10.46
C VAL A 96 -7.56 -14.64 -8.96
N THR A 97 -6.45 -14.04 -8.52
CA THR A 97 -6.30 -13.61 -7.12
C THR A 97 -7.23 -12.44 -6.81
N ALA A 98 -7.46 -12.17 -5.53
CA ALA A 98 -8.27 -11.02 -5.10
C ALA A 98 -7.75 -9.70 -5.67
N GLY A 99 -6.44 -9.46 -5.61
CA GLY A 99 -5.83 -8.26 -6.18
C GLY A 99 -5.98 -8.19 -7.70
N GLN A 100 -5.81 -9.31 -8.40
CA GLN A 100 -6.05 -9.34 -9.85
C GLN A 100 -7.52 -9.03 -10.18
N ALA A 101 -8.48 -9.52 -9.39
CA ALA A 101 -9.90 -9.19 -9.57
C ALA A 101 -10.15 -7.69 -9.44
N VAL A 102 -9.53 -7.04 -8.47
CA VAL A 102 -9.64 -5.58 -8.29
C VAL A 102 -9.04 -4.83 -9.48
N HIS A 103 -7.87 -5.22 -9.98
CA HIS A 103 -7.26 -4.60 -11.15
C HIS A 103 -8.10 -4.80 -12.43
N ILE A 104 -8.81 -5.93 -12.56
CA ILE A 104 -9.79 -6.12 -13.64
C ILE A 104 -10.93 -5.10 -13.53
N LEU A 105 -11.43 -4.86 -12.32
CA LEU A 105 -12.47 -3.85 -12.08
C LEU A 105 -11.97 -2.42 -12.37
N GLU A 106 -10.67 -2.16 -12.25
CA GLU A 106 -10.04 -0.89 -12.62
C GLU A 106 -9.73 -0.79 -14.14
N GLY A 107 -10.00 -1.84 -14.91
CA GLY A 107 -9.83 -1.85 -16.36
C GLY A 107 -8.45 -2.33 -16.84
N ASP A 108 -7.70 -3.10 -16.05
CA ASP A 108 -6.45 -3.72 -16.50
C ASP A 108 -6.73 -4.67 -17.68
N GLN A 109 -6.37 -4.22 -18.87
CA GLN A 109 -6.70 -4.92 -20.11
C GLN A 109 -6.02 -6.29 -20.23
N LEU A 110 -4.83 -6.48 -19.64
CA LEU A 110 -4.13 -7.75 -19.67
C LEU A 110 -4.89 -8.79 -18.84
N LEU A 111 -5.36 -8.40 -17.67
CA LEU A 111 -6.12 -9.27 -16.78
C LEU A 111 -7.54 -9.51 -17.30
N VAL A 112 -8.19 -8.49 -17.89
CA VAL A 112 -9.48 -8.65 -18.60
C VAL A 112 -9.35 -9.69 -19.69
N ASN A 113 -8.32 -9.61 -20.55
CA ASN A 113 -8.07 -10.58 -21.61
C ASN A 113 -7.79 -12.00 -21.07
N LYS A 114 -7.13 -12.09 -19.91
CA LYS A 114 -6.92 -13.37 -19.22
C LYS A 114 -8.24 -14.03 -18.82
N LEU A 115 -9.18 -13.30 -18.24
CA LEU A 115 -10.53 -13.82 -17.92
C LEU A 115 -11.31 -14.18 -19.18
N LEU A 116 -11.24 -13.36 -20.21
CA LEU A 116 -11.92 -13.62 -21.48
C LEU A 116 -11.41 -14.91 -22.14
N ALA A 117 -10.10 -15.20 -22.07
CA ALA A 117 -9.53 -16.47 -22.53
C ALA A 117 -10.06 -17.70 -21.77
N LEU A 118 -10.55 -17.50 -20.54
CA LEU A 118 -11.24 -18.51 -19.73
C LEU A 118 -12.77 -18.51 -19.97
N GLN A 119 -13.24 -17.81 -21.01
CA GLN A 119 -14.66 -17.63 -21.37
C GLN A 119 -15.47 -16.90 -20.29
N ILE A 120 -14.81 -16.06 -19.48
CA ILE A 120 -15.45 -15.22 -18.47
C ILE A 120 -15.43 -13.78 -18.96
N ASP A 121 -16.60 -13.29 -19.36
CA ASP A 121 -16.76 -11.90 -19.79
C ASP A 121 -17.00 -11.00 -18.57
N SER A 122 -15.97 -10.25 -18.17
CA SER A 122 -16.04 -9.30 -17.07
C SER A 122 -16.81 -8.02 -17.41
N SER A 123 -17.02 -7.70 -18.70
CA SER A 123 -17.58 -6.44 -19.14
C SER A 123 -19.02 -6.21 -18.65
N ILE A 124 -19.83 -7.26 -18.63
CA ILE A 124 -21.21 -7.21 -18.17
C ILE A 124 -21.26 -6.90 -16.67
N VAL A 125 -20.45 -7.61 -15.91
CA VAL A 125 -20.35 -7.45 -14.44
C VAL A 125 -19.85 -6.05 -14.07
N ILE A 126 -18.81 -5.57 -14.74
CA ILE A 126 -18.26 -4.22 -14.56
C ILE A 126 -19.36 -3.17 -14.82
N LYS A 127 -20.06 -3.28 -15.96
CA LYS A 127 -21.13 -2.35 -16.33
C LYS A 127 -22.28 -2.34 -15.33
N GLN A 128 -22.72 -3.50 -14.87
CA GLN A 128 -23.77 -3.62 -13.86
C GLN A 128 -23.34 -3.00 -12.53
N LEU A 129 -22.08 -3.22 -12.12
CA LEU A 129 -21.56 -2.68 -10.89
C LEU A 129 -21.42 -1.16 -10.94
N GLN A 130 -20.95 -0.60 -12.06
CA GLN A 130 -20.90 0.85 -12.28
C GLN A 130 -22.31 1.49 -12.23
N GLN A 131 -23.29 0.86 -12.85
CA GLN A 131 -24.68 1.33 -12.80
C GLN A 131 -25.25 1.29 -11.38
N THR A 132 -24.92 0.23 -10.60
CA THR A 132 -25.40 0.09 -9.22
C THR A 132 -24.77 1.10 -8.28
N LEU A 133 -23.48 1.36 -8.43
CA LEU A 133 -22.72 2.28 -7.59
C LEU A 133 -22.84 3.74 -8.07
N ALA A 134 -23.31 3.96 -9.30
CA ALA A 134 -23.39 5.26 -9.97
C ALA A 134 -22.05 6.03 -9.98
N VAL A 135 -20.92 5.29 -10.02
CA VAL A 135 -19.55 5.84 -10.08
C VAL A 135 -18.67 4.98 -10.97
N GLU A 136 -17.58 5.56 -11.48
CA GLU A 136 -16.52 4.81 -12.15
C GLU A 136 -15.76 3.95 -11.13
N LEU A 137 -15.49 2.68 -11.47
CA LEU A 137 -14.94 1.72 -10.52
C LEU A 137 -13.49 2.02 -10.13
N ASP A 138 -12.68 2.52 -11.06
CA ASP A 138 -11.31 2.96 -10.79
C ASP A 138 -11.28 4.08 -9.74
N LEU A 139 -12.19 5.06 -9.88
CA LEU A 139 -12.33 6.14 -8.91
C LEU A 139 -12.82 5.62 -7.54
N TYR A 140 -13.80 4.72 -7.55
CA TYR A 140 -14.34 4.11 -6.32
C TYR A 140 -13.27 3.32 -5.56
N ILE A 141 -12.51 2.49 -6.26
CA ILE A 141 -11.42 1.69 -5.69
C ILE A 141 -10.28 2.60 -5.21
N ALA A 142 -9.93 3.64 -5.98
CA ALA A 142 -8.93 4.61 -5.57
C ALA A 142 -9.33 5.38 -4.29
N GLN A 143 -10.61 5.74 -4.15
CA GLN A 143 -11.12 6.36 -2.92
C GLN A 143 -11.03 5.42 -1.72
N PHE A 144 -11.38 4.15 -1.91
CA PHE A 144 -11.23 3.12 -0.88
C PHE A 144 -9.77 2.97 -0.42
N ARG A 145 -8.80 2.85 -1.36
CA ARG A 145 -7.37 2.79 -1.01
C ARG A 145 -6.90 4.05 -0.28
N ARG A 146 -7.37 5.24 -0.69
CA ARG A 146 -7.04 6.50 0.00
C ARG A 146 -7.59 6.54 1.42
N ALA A 147 -8.77 6.01 1.67
CA ALA A 147 -9.33 5.93 3.01
C ALA A 147 -8.46 5.04 3.93
N ILE A 148 -8.08 3.85 3.45
CA ILE A 148 -7.15 2.95 4.17
C ILE A 148 -5.82 3.67 4.45
N LEU A 149 -5.27 4.35 3.44
CA LEU A 149 -4.01 5.06 3.58
C LEU A 149 -4.08 6.17 4.63
N GLN A 150 -5.17 6.93 4.65
CA GLN A 150 -5.39 7.97 5.66
C GLN A 150 -5.47 7.39 7.07
N GLU A 151 -6.19 6.28 7.24
CA GLU A 151 -6.24 5.56 8.51
C GLU A 151 -4.85 5.09 8.97
N ILE A 152 -4.07 4.50 8.07
CA ILE A 152 -2.69 4.08 8.35
C ILE A 152 -1.85 5.29 8.79
N LEU A 153 -1.86 6.38 8.02
CA LEU A 153 -1.06 7.57 8.31
C LEU A 153 -1.41 8.20 9.66
N GLN A 154 -2.70 8.25 10.02
CA GLN A 154 -3.14 8.75 11.33
C GLN A 154 -2.61 7.91 12.50
N GLN A 155 -2.47 6.60 12.30
CA GLN A 155 -2.00 5.69 13.35
C GLN A 155 -0.48 5.68 13.52
N ILE A 156 0.26 5.92 12.44
CA ILE A 156 1.72 5.80 12.44
C ILE A 156 2.46 7.13 12.60
N THR A 157 1.78 8.27 12.40
CA THR A 157 2.44 9.59 12.47
C THR A 157 2.03 10.34 13.73
N VAL A 158 3.03 10.82 14.46
CA VAL A 158 2.85 11.70 15.60
C VAL A 158 3.52 13.03 15.29
N GLN A 159 2.78 14.13 15.42
CA GLN A 159 3.36 15.45 15.36
C GLN A 159 4.05 15.75 16.71
N THR A 160 5.35 15.98 16.66
CA THR A 160 6.15 16.43 17.78
C THR A 160 6.57 17.89 17.52
N ALA A 161 6.92 18.62 18.57
CA ALA A 161 7.51 19.94 18.35
C ALA A 161 8.79 19.80 17.49
N PRO A 162 8.99 20.66 16.47
CA PRO A 162 10.19 20.58 15.65
C PRO A 162 11.43 20.71 16.56
N ALA A 163 12.43 19.87 16.30
CA ALA A 163 13.68 19.95 17.01
C ALA A 163 14.25 21.37 16.86
N LYS A 164 14.47 22.08 17.98
CA LYS A 164 15.16 23.37 17.93
C LYS A 164 16.53 23.14 17.31
N VAL A 165 16.74 23.69 16.12
CA VAL A 165 18.07 23.78 15.54
C VAL A 165 18.87 24.64 16.53
N GLN A 166 19.75 24.02 17.30
CA GLN A 166 20.79 24.78 18.00
C GLN A 166 21.69 25.35 16.89
N VAL A 167 21.45 26.61 16.59
CA VAL A 167 22.43 27.44 15.90
C VAL A 167 23.56 27.63 16.93
N SER A 168 24.53 26.68 16.89
CA SER A 168 25.81 26.91 17.58
C SER A 168 26.44 28.07 16.86
N GLU A 169 26.53 29.18 17.59
CA GLU A 169 27.27 30.37 17.25
C GLU A 169 28.66 29.96 16.76
N ILE A 170 28.92 30.17 15.49
CA ILE A 170 30.28 30.23 14.95
C ILE A 170 30.66 31.70 15.17
N ILE A 171 31.38 31.98 16.28
CA ILE A 171 32.20 33.15 16.45
C ILE A 171 33.61 32.80 15.97
#